data_6ffb42cb044e556e7d0b85da4a0157a5
#
_entry.id   6ffb42cb044e556e7d0b85da4a0157a5
#
_cell.length_a   1.000
_cell.length_b   1.000
_cell.length_c   1.000
_cell.angle_alpha   90.00
_cell.angle_beta   90.00
_cell.angle_gamma   90.00
#
_symmetry.space_group_name_H-M   'P 1'
#
loop_
_entity.id
_entity.type
_entity.pdbx_description
1 polymer ?
#
loop_
_entity_poly.entity_id
_entity_poly.type
_entity_poly.pdbx_seq_one_letter_code
_entity_poly.pdbx_strand_id
1 'polypeptide(L)' 'MEWNKKLAAEYEESALKIKGRLDELTAQINARRNPKGWIDKETERLLRRRATLYKMYGDTIHIARILEHYYVDK' A
#
# COMPACT_ATOMS: atom_id res chain seq x y z
N MET A 1 -6.00 -25.54 -2.58
CA MET A 1 -7.39 -25.42 -2.16
C MET A 1 -7.98 -24.11 -2.63
N GLU A 2 -9.22 -24.15 -3.05
CA GLU A 2 -9.87 -22.99 -3.64
C GLU A 2 -9.99 -21.79 -2.69
N TRP A 3 -10.26 -22.04 -1.41
CA TRP A 3 -10.38 -20.95 -0.44
C TRP A 3 -9.07 -20.18 -0.26
N ASN A 4 -7.93 -20.84 -0.40
CA ASN A 4 -6.63 -20.17 -0.29
C ASN A 4 -6.38 -19.25 -1.48
N LYS A 5 -6.76 -19.66 -2.67
CA LYS A 5 -6.67 -18.83 -3.86
C LYS A 5 -7.61 -17.63 -3.76
N LYS A 6 -8.80 -17.86 -3.25
CA LYS A 6 -9.78 -16.80 -3.04
C LYS A 6 -9.28 -15.79 -2.02
N LEU A 7 -8.70 -16.29 -0.91
CA LEU A 7 -8.15 -15.43 0.12
C LEU A 7 -6.96 -14.62 -0.39
N ALA A 8 -6.06 -15.27 -1.16
CA ALA A 8 -4.96 -14.56 -1.78
C ALA A 8 -5.43 -13.45 -2.73
N ALA A 9 -6.47 -13.72 -3.51
CA ALA A 9 -7.06 -12.73 -4.41
C ALA A 9 -7.67 -11.56 -3.64
N GLU A 10 -8.29 -11.83 -2.49
CA GLU A 10 -8.83 -10.78 -1.62
C GLU A 10 -7.72 -9.88 -1.07
N TYR A 11 -6.58 -10.46 -0.66
CA TYR A 11 -5.44 -9.69 -0.21
C TYR A 11 -4.82 -8.86 -1.33
N GLU A 12 -4.73 -9.42 -2.54
CA GLU A 12 -4.24 -8.68 -3.70
C GLU A 12 -5.16 -7.50 -4.04
N GLU A 13 -6.47 -7.71 -3.98
CA GLU A 13 -7.44 -6.66 -4.21
C GLU A 13 -7.31 -5.55 -3.17
N SER A 14 -7.13 -5.92 -1.90
CA SER A 14 -6.90 -4.95 -0.82
C SER A 14 -5.61 -4.16 -1.06
N ALA A 15 -4.55 -4.85 -1.51
CA ALA A 15 -3.28 -4.19 -1.84
C ALA A 15 -3.44 -3.18 -2.97
N LEU A 16 -4.23 -3.51 -3.99
CA LEU A 16 -4.49 -2.58 -5.10
C LEU A 16 -5.24 -1.33 -4.63
N LYS A 17 -6.17 -1.49 -3.70
CA LYS A 17 -6.87 -0.34 -3.10
C LYS A 17 -5.92 0.54 -2.31
N ILE A 18 -5.02 -0.07 -1.53
CA ILE A 18 -4.00 0.68 -0.78
C ILE A 18 -3.07 1.40 -1.74
N LYS A 19 -2.66 0.75 -2.82
CA LYS A 19 -1.82 1.36 -3.83
C LYS A 19 -2.48 2.59 -4.45
N GLY A 20 -3.78 2.50 -4.75
CA GLY A 20 -4.53 3.64 -5.27
C GLY A 20 -4.49 4.84 -4.32
N ARG A 21 -4.64 4.59 -3.02
CA ARG A 21 -4.53 5.64 -2.00
C ARG A 21 -3.11 6.20 -1.89
N LEU A 22 -2.11 5.33 -2.03
CA LEU A 22 -0.71 5.76 -2.04
C LEU A 22 -0.44 6.69 -3.21
N ASP A 23 -0.95 6.37 -4.38
CA ASP A 23 -0.79 7.20 -5.57
C ASP A 23 -1.46 8.56 -5.38
N GLU A 24 -2.64 8.59 -4.80
CA GLU A 24 -3.34 9.83 -4.48
C GLU A 24 -2.57 10.68 -3.49
N LEU A 25 -2.05 10.07 -2.42
CA LEU A 25 -1.26 10.78 -1.42
C LEU A 25 0.03 11.32 -2.02
N THR A 26 0.68 10.53 -2.85
CA THR A 26 1.90 10.96 -3.54
C THR A 26 1.63 12.17 -4.43
N ALA A 27 0.51 12.16 -5.16
CA ALA A 27 0.10 13.30 -5.98
C ALA A 27 -0.16 14.55 -5.13
N GLN A 28 -0.84 14.38 -3.98
CA GLN A 28 -1.10 15.49 -3.06
C GLN A 28 0.19 16.06 -2.48
N ILE A 29 1.12 15.20 -2.08
CA ILE A 29 2.42 15.62 -1.55
C ILE A 29 3.20 16.38 -2.61
N ASN A 30 3.23 15.90 -3.83
CA ASN A 30 3.92 16.55 -4.94
C ASN A 30 3.31 17.90 -5.27
N ALA A 31 1.98 18.02 -5.21
CA ALA A 31 1.28 19.27 -5.44
C ALA A 31 1.58 20.33 -4.37
N ARG A 32 1.92 19.88 -3.15
CA ARG A 32 2.27 20.75 -2.04
C ARG A 32 3.76 21.04 -1.94
N ARG A 33 4.54 20.59 -2.91
CA ARG A 33 5.98 20.78 -2.90
C ARG A 33 6.34 22.26 -2.87
N ASN A 34 6.97 22.67 -1.79
CA ASN A 34 7.39 24.05 -1.61
C ASN A 34 8.74 24.28 -2.28
N PRO A 35 8.89 25.31 -3.15
CA PRO A 35 10.17 25.59 -3.80
C PRO A 35 11.30 25.87 -2.81
N LYS A 36 10.98 26.28 -1.59
CA LYS A 36 11.99 26.54 -0.53
C LYS A 36 12.39 25.29 0.24
N GLY A 37 11.82 24.12 -0.10
CA GLY A 37 12.14 22.87 0.57
C GLY A 37 11.55 22.73 1.98
N TRP A 38 10.64 23.59 2.35
CA TRP A 38 10.00 23.53 3.66
C TRP A 38 8.89 22.49 3.68
N ILE A 39 8.81 21.74 4.78
CA ILE A 39 7.74 20.78 5.00
C ILE A 39 6.80 21.39 6.05
N ASP A 40 5.59 21.73 5.66
CA ASP A 40 4.58 22.22 6.61
C ASP A 40 3.98 21.04 7.38
N LYS A 41 3.19 21.35 8.42
CA LYS A 41 2.57 20.32 9.26
C LYS A 41 1.66 19.39 8.48
N GLU A 42 0.97 19.94 7.50
CA GLU A 42 0.04 19.16 6.69
C GLU A 42 0.76 18.18 5.76
N THR A 43 1.84 18.65 5.14
CA THR A 43 2.69 17.78 4.31
C THR A 43 3.34 16.69 5.16
N GLU A 44 3.79 17.03 6.37
CA GLU A 44 4.34 16.04 7.30
C GLU A 44 3.31 14.97 7.64
N ARG A 45 2.07 15.38 7.89
CA ARG A 45 0.96 14.44 8.16
C ARG A 45 0.72 13.51 6.98
N LEU A 46 0.74 14.04 5.77
CA LEU A 46 0.57 13.26 4.55
C LEU A 46 1.71 12.26 4.36
N LEU A 47 2.95 12.68 4.64
CA LEU A 47 4.11 11.81 4.56
C LEU A 47 4.03 10.65 5.55
N ARG A 48 3.61 10.92 6.78
CA ARG A 48 3.42 9.88 7.80
C ARG A 48 2.34 8.90 7.39
N ARG A 49 1.24 9.41 6.87
CA ARG A 49 0.14 8.57 6.39
C ARG A 49 0.58 7.68 5.24
N ARG A 50 1.36 8.25 4.31
CA ARG A 50 1.91 7.49 3.20
C ARG A 50 2.83 6.35 3.68
N ALA A 51 3.70 6.64 4.65
CA ALA A 51 4.59 5.63 5.23
C ALA A 51 3.81 4.48 5.84
N THR A 52 2.73 4.78 6.58
CA THR A 52 1.85 3.76 7.17
C THR A 52 1.20 2.90 6.08
N LEU A 53 0.70 3.52 5.02
CA LEU A 53 0.07 2.80 3.92
C LEU A 53 1.07 1.94 3.15
N TYR A 54 2.32 2.40 2.98
CA TYR A 54 3.38 1.58 2.38
C TYR A 54 3.63 0.31 3.17
N LYS A 55 3.68 0.44 4.49
CA LYS A 55 3.84 -0.73 5.35
C LYS A 55 2.68 -1.69 5.20
N MET A 56 1.46 -1.18 5.22
CA MET A 56 0.25 -1.99 5.04
C MET A 56 0.24 -2.68 3.68
N TYR A 57 0.63 -1.96 2.63
CA TYR A 57 0.73 -2.51 1.28
C TYR A 57 1.73 -3.66 1.23
N GLY A 58 2.92 -3.46 1.76
CA GLY A 58 3.96 -4.49 1.81
C GLY A 58 3.52 -5.72 2.57
N ASP A 59 2.90 -5.53 3.74
CA ASP A 59 2.39 -6.64 4.55
C ASP A 59 1.29 -7.40 3.82
N THR A 60 0.39 -6.71 3.16
CA THR A 60 -0.72 -7.33 2.41
C THR A 60 -0.21 -8.15 1.24
N ILE A 61 0.72 -7.61 0.46
CA ILE A 61 1.34 -8.32 -0.66
C ILE A 61 2.12 -9.55 -0.16
N HIS A 62 2.83 -9.40 0.95
CA HIS A 62 3.59 -10.51 1.53
C HIS A 62 2.67 -11.66 1.93
N ILE A 63 1.56 -11.36 2.58
CA ILE A 63 0.56 -12.37 2.95
C ILE A 63 -0.03 -13.05 1.71
N ALA A 64 -0.36 -12.28 0.69
CA ALA A 64 -0.90 -12.83 -0.55
C ALA A 64 0.08 -13.82 -1.19
N ARG A 65 1.37 -13.47 -1.24
CA ARG A 65 2.40 -14.34 -1.79
C ARG A 65 2.60 -15.61 -0.98
N ILE A 66 2.57 -15.51 0.34
CA ILE A 66 2.65 -16.69 1.21
C ILE A 66 1.49 -17.63 0.92
N LEU A 67 0.27 -17.12 0.82
CA LEU A 67 -0.89 -17.93 0.52
C LEU A 67 -0.78 -18.63 -0.83
N GLU A 68 -0.32 -17.92 -1.85
CA GLU A 68 -0.13 -18.50 -3.17
C GLU A 68 0.92 -19.60 -3.18
N HIS A 69 2.10 -19.33 -2.62
CA HIS A 69 3.22 -20.27 -2.66
C HIS A 69 3.04 -21.45 -1.73
N TYR A 70 2.51 -21.22 -0.55
CA TYR A 70 2.43 -22.26 0.47
C TYR A 70 1.38 -23.31 0.15
N TYR A 71 0.33 -22.95 -0.56
CA TYR A 71 -0.82 -23.83 -0.75
C TYR A 71 -1.05 -24.24 -2.21
N VAL A 72 -0.36 -23.62 -3.14
CA VAL A 72 -0.54 -23.90 -4.57
C VAL A 72 0.56 -24.79 -5.14
N ASP A 73 1.74 -24.81 -4.55
CA ASP A 73 2.89 -25.59 -5.02
C ASP A 73 2.92 -27.03 -4.51
N LYS A 74 1.80 -27.54 -4.13
CA LYS A 74 1.68 -28.97 -3.83
C LYS A 74 0.91 -29.68 -4.94
#